data_af8cc1abd636d6b7e3366440f0223826
#
_entry.id   af8cc1abd636d6b7e3366440f0223826
#
_cell.length_a   1.000
_cell.length_b   1.000
_cell.length_c   1.000
_cell.angle_alpha   90.00
_cell.angle_beta   90.00
_cell.angle_gamma   90.00
#
_symmetry.space_group_name_H-M   'P 1'
#
loop_
_entity.id
_entity.type
_entity.pdbx_description
1 polymer ?
#
loop_
_entity_poly.entity_id
_entity_poly.type
_entity_poly.pdbx_seq_one_letter_code
_entity_poly.pdbx_strand_id
1 'polypeptide(L)'
;IADIEANKDKYTAIGTEAIKEGKVAALLLAGGMGTRLGSDKPKGMYNIGLTRDVYIFEMLIKNLMDVVNQTGAWVPLYIMTSEKNNDDTVKFFEEMNYFGYDKNYVDFFVQEMAPAASFDGKIFLEDKDRISTSPNGNGGWFISFVKAGLCEKAKKAGVEYINIFAVDNVCQRMADPCFVGAMIDGGYRSAAKVVSKATPEEKVGVLCLEDGKPSIVEYYELTEDMRYQTKADGELAYKYGVILNYLFNIEDLEKNMKNNLSVHIVKKKIAHIDENGNAVKPETENGFKF
;
A
#
# COMPACT_ATOMS: atom_id res chain seq x y z
N ILE A 1 6.64 -5.20 21.10
CA ILE A 1 7.75 -5.99 20.50
C ILE A 1 8.08 -7.14 21.42
N ALA A 2 8.43 -6.90 22.70
CA ALA A 2 8.80 -7.97 23.64
C ALA A 2 7.72 -9.07 23.75
N ASP A 3 6.46 -8.73 23.77
CA ASP A 3 5.35 -9.71 23.76
C ASP A 3 5.33 -10.56 22.50
N ILE A 4 5.53 -9.94 21.32
CA ILE A 4 5.58 -10.66 20.04
C ILE A 4 6.77 -11.63 20.00
N GLU A 5 7.92 -11.21 20.50
CA GLU A 5 9.11 -12.06 20.59
C GLU A 5 8.91 -13.23 21.56
N ALA A 6 8.33 -12.98 22.73
CA ALA A 6 8.04 -14.00 23.72
C ALA A 6 6.99 -15.04 23.27
N ASN A 7 6.04 -14.65 22.42
CA ASN A 7 4.95 -15.49 21.93
C ASN A 7 5.08 -15.86 20.43
N LYS A 8 6.25 -15.68 19.84
CA LYS A 8 6.47 -15.83 18.40
C LYS A 8 5.99 -17.16 17.85
N ASP A 9 6.31 -18.26 18.52
CA ASP A 9 5.94 -19.61 18.08
C ASP A 9 4.42 -19.81 18.12
N LYS A 10 3.77 -19.34 19.18
CA LYS A 10 2.31 -19.36 19.33
C LYS A 10 1.64 -18.59 18.19
N TYR A 11 2.07 -17.35 17.97
CA TYR A 11 1.51 -16.51 16.92
C TYR A 11 1.77 -17.07 15.52
N THR A 12 2.97 -17.60 15.29
CA THR A 12 3.30 -18.24 14.02
C THR A 12 2.41 -19.45 13.75
N ALA A 13 2.11 -20.26 14.75
CA ALA A 13 1.21 -21.41 14.62
C ALA A 13 -0.22 -20.97 14.26
N ILE A 14 -0.78 -20.00 14.97
CA ILE A 14 -2.13 -19.45 14.73
C ILE A 14 -2.22 -18.87 13.30
N GLY A 15 -1.25 -18.05 12.92
CA GLY A 15 -1.27 -17.44 11.58
C GLY A 15 -1.05 -18.45 10.46
N THR A 16 -0.21 -19.46 10.67
CA THR A 16 -0.02 -20.57 9.72
C THR A 16 -1.33 -21.32 9.48
N GLU A 17 -2.09 -21.59 10.54
CA GLU A 17 -3.38 -22.28 10.41
C GLU A 17 -4.40 -21.39 9.66
N ALA A 18 -4.49 -20.12 10.00
CA ALA A 18 -5.36 -19.18 9.27
C ALA A 18 -5.02 -19.08 7.77
N ILE A 19 -3.72 -19.14 7.41
CA ILE A 19 -3.30 -19.16 6.00
C ILE A 19 -3.69 -20.48 5.35
N LYS A 20 -3.51 -21.63 6.02
CA LYS A 20 -3.91 -22.94 5.50
C LYS A 20 -5.41 -23.07 5.28
N GLU A 21 -6.20 -22.44 6.12
CA GLU A 21 -7.65 -22.36 6.00
C GLU A 21 -8.12 -21.39 4.90
N GLY A 22 -7.19 -20.72 4.19
CA GLY A 22 -7.51 -19.75 3.14
C GLY A 22 -8.07 -18.42 3.63
N LYS A 23 -7.95 -18.13 4.93
CA LYS A 23 -8.52 -16.92 5.56
C LYS A 23 -7.73 -15.64 5.28
N VAL A 24 -6.52 -15.73 4.73
CA VAL A 24 -5.59 -14.61 4.56
C VAL A 24 -5.29 -14.37 3.10
N ALA A 25 -5.43 -13.13 2.67
CA ALA A 25 -4.99 -12.66 1.35
C ALA A 25 -3.95 -11.56 1.46
N ALA A 26 -3.16 -11.37 0.40
CA ALA A 26 -2.22 -10.29 0.23
C ALA A 26 -2.71 -9.30 -0.84
N LEU A 27 -2.53 -7.99 -0.63
CA LEU A 27 -2.87 -6.95 -1.60
C LEU A 27 -1.68 -6.02 -1.80
N LEU A 28 -1.16 -5.99 -3.01
CA LEU A 28 -0.05 -5.15 -3.43
C LEU A 28 -0.55 -3.84 -4.06
N LEU A 29 -0.16 -2.71 -3.50
CA LEU A 29 -0.39 -1.38 -4.07
C LEU A 29 0.72 -1.08 -5.08
N ALA A 30 0.43 -1.17 -6.38
CA ALA A 30 1.38 -1.07 -7.47
C ALA A 30 0.99 -0.05 -8.56
N GLY A 31 0.12 0.93 -8.24
CA GLY A 31 -0.33 1.95 -9.21
C GLY A 31 0.72 3.01 -9.58
N GLY A 32 1.89 3.00 -8.96
CA GLY A 32 2.94 4.00 -9.16
C GLY A 32 3.87 3.72 -10.35
N MET A 33 4.31 4.83 -11.00
CA MET A 33 5.35 4.80 -12.04
C MET A 33 6.75 4.94 -11.45
N GLY A 34 7.77 4.44 -12.17
CA GLY A 34 9.17 4.48 -11.77
C GLY A 34 9.89 5.82 -11.95
N THR A 35 9.16 6.92 -12.14
CA THR A 35 9.75 8.22 -12.54
C THR A 35 10.82 8.74 -11.57
N ARG A 36 10.67 8.50 -10.27
CA ARG A 36 11.70 8.84 -9.27
C ARG A 36 12.96 7.99 -9.37
N LEU A 37 12.86 6.83 -10.02
CA LEU A 37 13.96 5.90 -10.29
C LEU A 37 14.55 6.10 -11.69
N GLY A 38 14.12 7.16 -12.40
CA GLY A 38 14.56 7.44 -13.77
C GLY A 38 13.95 6.51 -14.83
N SER A 39 12.82 5.85 -14.54
CA SER A 39 12.13 4.94 -15.45
C SER A 39 10.72 5.46 -15.78
N ASP A 40 10.32 5.32 -17.03
CA ASP A 40 8.96 5.59 -17.52
C ASP A 40 8.01 4.39 -17.39
N LYS A 41 8.53 3.26 -16.90
CA LYS A 41 7.78 2.02 -16.69
C LYS A 41 7.15 1.96 -15.27
N PRO A 42 6.20 1.03 -15.04
CA PRO A 42 5.70 0.73 -13.69
C PRO A 42 6.84 0.48 -12.70
N LYS A 43 6.74 1.01 -11.48
CA LYS A 43 7.82 0.93 -10.48
C LYS A 43 8.26 -0.51 -10.19
N GLY A 44 7.32 -1.46 -10.13
CA GLY A 44 7.62 -2.87 -9.88
C GLY A 44 8.45 -3.55 -10.96
N MET A 45 8.50 -2.98 -12.17
CA MET A 45 9.31 -3.46 -13.28
C MET A 45 10.75 -2.91 -13.24
N TYR A 46 11.10 -2.10 -12.24
CA TYR A 46 12.45 -1.55 -12.13
C TYR A 46 13.43 -2.65 -11.74
N ASN A 47 14.53 -2.75 -12.52
CA ASN A 47 15.59 -3.72 -12.28
C ASN A 47 16.52 -3.22 -11.18
N ILE A 48 16.63 -3.96 -10.09
CA ILE A 48 17.50 -3.68 -8.93
C ILE A 48 18.69 -4.63 -8.86
N GLY A 49 18.84 -5.52 -9.83
CA GLY A 49 19.92 -6.49 -9.86
C GLY A 49 21.25 -5.90 -10.25
N LEU A 50 22.34 -6.38 -9.66
CA LEU A 50 23.71 -5.99 -9.96
C LEU A 50 24.42 -7.00 -10.87
N THR A 51 24.18 -8.29 -10.68
CA THR A 51 24.85 -9.38 -11.39
C THR A 51 23.96 -10.14 -12.37
N ARG A 52 22.66 -10.02 -12.19
CA ARG A 52 21.60 -10.52 -13.07
C ARG A 52 20.40 -9.60 -12.94
N ASP A 53 19.48 -9.70 -13.87
CA ASP A 53 18.21 -8.99 -13.76
C ASP A 53 17.41 -9.51 -12.56
N VAL A 54 16.99 -8.58 -11.70
CA VAL A 54 16.12 -8.80 -10.55
C VAL A 54 15.15 -7.62 -10.48
N TYR A 55 13.89 -7.89 -10.55
CA TYR A 55 12.86 -6.85 -10.56
C TYR A 55 12.22 -6.68 -9.18
N ILE A 56 11.73 -5.50 -8.89
CA ILE A 56 11.02 -5.22 -7.63
C ILE A 56 9.85 -6.19 -7.45
N PHE A 57 9.04 -6.43 -8.49
CA PHE A 57 7.98 -7.42 -8.45
C PHE A 57 8.50 -8.83 -8.14
N GLU A 58 9.61 -9.24 -8.76
CA GLU A 58 10.22 -10.56 -8.49
C GLU A 58 10.53 -10.73 -7.01
N MET A 59 11.14 -9.72 -6.38
CA MET A 59 11.48 -9.79 -4.95
C MET A 59 10.25 -9.88 -4.06
N LEU A 60 9.23 -9.07 -4.34
CA LEU A 60 7.98 -9.11 -3.58
C LEU A 60 7.28 -10.47 -3.71
N ILE A 61 7.19 -11.02 -4.93
CA ILE A 61 6.61 -12.35 -5.15
C ILE A 61 7.41 -13.42 -4.42
N LYS A 62 8.75 -13.38 -4.46
CA LYS A 62 9.59 -14.33 -3.72
C LYS A 62 9.37 -14.26 -2.21
N ASN A 63 9.24 -13.08 -1.65
CA ASN A 63 8.94 -12.91 -0.22
C ASN A 63 7.57 -13.53 0.15
N LEU A 64 6.59 -13.47 -0.75
CA LEU A 64 5.29 -14.13 -0.54
C LEU A 64 5.40 -15.64 -0.75
N MET A 65 6.20 -16.10 -1.74
CA MET A 65 6.48 -17.53 -1.96
C MET A 65 7.14 -18.19 -0.74
N ASP A 66 7.97 -17.46 0.01
CA ASP A 66 8.53 -18.01 1.26
C ASP A 66 7.44 -18.34 2.28
N VAL A 67 6.37 -17.53 2.33
CA VAL A 67 5.22 -17.83 3.19
C VAL A 67 4.43 -19.03 2.67
N VAL A 68 4.20 -19.12 1.36
CA VAL A 68 3.56 -20.27 0.71
C VAL A 68 4.35 -21.55 1.00
N ASN A 69 5.67 -21.51 0.85
CA ASN A 69 6.55 -22.67 1.12
C ASN A 69 6.54 -23.06 2.61
N GLN A 70 6.53 -22.07 3.51
CA GLN A 70 6.49 -22.30 4.96
C GLN A 70 5.16 -22.91 5.41
N THR A 71 4.05 -22.45 4.86
CA THR A 71 2.70 -22.85 5.27
C THR A 71 2.16 -24.05 4.47
N GLY A 72 2.68 -24.28 3.28
CA GLY A 72 2.16 -25.26 2.34
C GLY A 72 0.83 -24.86 1.69
N ALA A 73 0.43 -23.58 1.76
CA ALA A 73 -0.84 -23.08 1.22
C ALA A 73 -0.62 -21.81 0.39
N TRP A 74 -1.33 -21.73 -0.74
CA TRP A 74 -1.33 -20.54 -1.58
C TRP A 74 -2.09 -19.39 -0.93
N VAL A 75 -1.53 -18.19 -1.00
CA VAL A 75 -2.15 -16.95 -0.52
C VAL A 75 -2.74 -16.20 -1.71
N PRO A 76 -4.04 -15.90 -1.77
CA PRO A 76 -4.59 -15.05 -2.81
C PRO A 76 -3.87 -13.70 -2.85
N LEU A 77 -3.40 -13.30 -4.03
CA LEU A 77 -2.68 -12.06 -4.26
C LEU A 77 -3.49 -11.14 -5.17
N TYR A 78 -3.87 -9.98 -4.66
CA TYR A 78 -4.52 -8.92 -5.40
C TYR A 78 -3.52 -7.82 -5.71
N ILE A 79 -3.43 -7.37 -6.96
CA ILE A 79 -2.48 -6.35 -7.40
C ILE A 79 -3.27 -5.13 -7.89
N MET A 80 -3.21 -4.05 -7.11
CA MET A 80 -3.79 -2.78 -7.50
C MET A 80 -2.85 -2.02 -8.42
N THR A 81 -3.30 -1.76 -9.62
CA THR A 81 -2.62 -0.98 -10.65
C THR A 81 -3.28 0.40 -10.84
N SER A 82 -2.84 1.16 -11.80
CA SER A 82 -3.49 2.39 -12.27
C SER A 82 -3.81 2.27 -13.75
N GLU A 83 -4.69 3.13 -14.27
CA GLU A 83 -4.98 3.18 -15.71
C GLU A 83 -3.71 3.31 -16.57
N LYS A 84 -2.70 4.01 -16.05
CA LYS A 84 -1.44 4.28 -16.79
C LYS A 84 -0.49 3.08 -16.83
N ASN A 85 -0.61 2.12 -15.91
CA ASN A 85 0.37 1.05 -15.78
C ASN A 85 -0.22 -0.37 -15.72
N ASN A 86 -1.55 -0.48 -15.84
CA ASN A 86 -2.21 -1.79 -15.74
C ASN A 86 -1.72 -2.76 -16.80
N ASP A 87 -1.81 -2.35 -18.08
CA ASP A 87 -1.51 -3.24 -19.20
C ASP A 87 -0.05 -3.68 -19.22
N ASP A 88 0.87 -2.75 -18.96
CA ASP A 88 2.29 -3.06 -18.85
C ASP A 88 2.57 -4.00 -17.67
N THR A 89 1.89 -3.79 -16.53
CA THR A 89 2.07 -4.63 -15.35
C THR A 89 1.55 -6.05 -15.58
N VAL A 90 0.34 -6.20 -16.10
CA VAL A 90 -0.26 -7.51 -16.40
C VAL A 90 0.61 -8.27 -17.40
N LYS A 91 0.96 -7.62 -18.51
CA LYS A 91 1.82 -8.22 -19.56
C LYS A 91 3.16 -8.65 -18.99
N PHE A 92 3.77 -7.84 -18.13
CA PHE A 92 5.05 -8.18 -17.51
C PHE A 92 4.96 -9.41 -16.59
N PHE A 93 3.88 -9.53 -15.80
CA PHE A 93 3.64 -10.73 -15.01
C PHE A 93 3.48 -11.98 -15.87
N GLU A 94 2.78 -11.87 -17.01
CA GLU A 94 2.62 -12.98 -17.97
C GLU A 94 3.97 -13.36 -18.59
N GLU A 95 4.75 -12.39 -19.08
CA GLU A 95 6.08 -12.60 -19.68
C GLU A 95 7.05 -13.24 -18.70
N MET A 96 6.98 -12.88 -17.42
CA MET A 96 7.83 -13.42 -16.36
C MET A 96 7.22 -14.68 -15.70
N ASN A 97 6.19 -15.26 -16.31
CA ASN A 97 5.48 -16.45 -15.77
C ASN A 97 5.14 -16.27 -14.27
N TYR A 98 4.58 -15.11 -13.92
CA TYR A 98 4.19 -14.71 -12.56
C TYR A 98 5.32 -14.92 -11.52
N PHE A 99 6.58 -14.89 -11.95
CA PHE A 99 7.76 -15.15 -11.11
C PHE A 99 7.70 -16.50 -10.36
N GLY A 100 6.98 -17.48 -10.93
CA GLY A 100 6.74 -18.79 -10.34
C GLY A 100 5.56 -18.87 -9.38
N TYR A 101 4.83 -17.80 -9.16
CA TYR A 101 3.56 -17.83 -8.41
C TYR A 101 2.45 -18.48 -9.23
N ASP A 102 1.52 -19.19 -8.58
CA ASP A 102 0.38 -19.77 -9.31
C ASP A 102 -0.57 -18.64 -9.75
N LYS A 103 -0.70 -18.48 -11.08
CA LYS A 103 -1.54 -17.45 -11.70
C LYS A 103 -3.02 -17.50 -11.29
N ASN A 104 -3.51 -18.67 -10.87
CA ASN A 104 -4.90 -18.83 -10.42
C ASN A 104 -5.18 -18.13 -9.09
N TYR A 105 -4.14 -17.76 -8.36
CA TYR A 105 -4.20 -17.00 -7.12
C TYR A 105 -3.86 -15.52 -7.29
N VAL A 106 -3.71 -15.03 -8.54
CA VAL A 106 -3.37 -13.62 -8.81
C VAL A 106 -4.49 -12.92 -9.55
N ASP A 107 -4.98 -11.83 -9.00
CA ASP A 107 -5.96 -10.95 -9.65
C ASP A 107 -5.41 -9.52 -9.72
N PHE A 108 -5.68 -8.84 -10.84
CA PHE A 108 -5.35 -7.43 -11.02
C PHE A 108 -6.61 -6.57 -10.99
N PHE A 109 -6.50 -5.37 -10.48
CA PHE A 109 -7.56 -4.37 -10.54
C PHE A 109 -6.99 -2.96 -10.60
N VAL A 110 -7.74 -2.05 -11.20
CA VAL A 110 -7.33 -0.66 -11.38
C VAL A 110 -7.87 0.19 -10.23
N GLN A 111 -7.01 1.02 -9.64
CA GLN A 111 -7.41 2.00 -8.62
C GLN A 111 -8.29 3.09 -9.23
N GLU A 112 -9.18 3.66 -8.41
CA GLU A 112 -9.92 4.84 -8.81
C GLU A 112 -9.00 6.04 -8.98
N MET A 113 -9.37 6.88 -9.94
CA MET A 113 -8.66 8.10 -10.24
C MET A 113 -9.50 9.29 -9.81
N ALA A 114 -8.86 10.32 -9.26
CA ALA A 114 -9.49 11.58 -8.92
C ALA A 114 -9.08 12.67 -9.92
N PRO A 115 -9.98 13.60 -10.28
CA PRO A 115 -9.64 14.71 -11.16
C PRO A 115 -8.62 15.63 -10.48
N ALA A 116 -7.68 16.18 -11.27
CA ALA A 116 -6.79 17.21 -10.81
C ALA A 116 -7.41 18.59 -11.06
N ALA A 117 -7.27 19.52 -10.13
CA ALA A 117 -7.84 20.85 -10.22
C ALA A 117 -6.78 21.95 -10.03
N SER A 118 -6.98 23.08 -10.68
CA SER A 118 -6.19 24.28 -10.47
C SER A 118 -6.45 24.90 -9.09
N PHE A 119 -5.66 25.88 -8.67
CA PHE A 119 -5.85 26.57 -7.37
C PHE A 119 -7.17 27.35 -7.27
N ASP A 120 -7.77 27.72 -8.40
CA ASP A 120 -9.10 28.36 -8.49
C ASP A 120 -10.25 27.35 -8.67
N GLY A 121 -9.96 26.05 -8.56
CA GLY A 121 -10.95 24.97 -8.55
C GLY A 121 -11.41 24.50 -9.93
N LYS A 122 -10.78 24.94 -11.01
CA LYS A 122 -11.08 24.44 -12.36
C LYS A 122 -10.42 23.09 -12.58
N ILE A 123 -11.14 22.14 -13.17
CA ILE A 123 -10.59 20.82 -13.54
C ILE A 123 -9.60 20.99 -14.70
N PHE A 124 -8.42 20.41 -14.55
CA PHE A 124 -7.45 20.35 -15.62
C PHE A 124 -7.82 19.29 -16.66
N LEU A 125 -7.55 19.58 -17.92
CA LEU A 125 -7.64 18.63 -19.02
C LEU A 125 -6.24 18.11 -19.38
N GLU A 126 -6.12 16.83 -19.63
CA GLU A 126 -4.91 16.17 -20.15
C GLU A 126 -4.91 16.22 -21.70
N ASP A 127 -6.10 16.14 -22.29
CA ASP A 127 -6.39 16.30 -23.72
C ASP A 127 -7.77 16.97 -23.89
N LYS A 128 -8.16 17.31 -25.10
CA LYS A 128 -9.41 18.04 -25.42
C LYS A 128 -10.68 17.36 -24.90
N ASP A 129 -10.67 16.05 -24.83
CA ASP A 129 -11.77 15.19 -24.38
C ASP A 129 -11.42 14.37 -23.12
N ARG A 130 -10.27 14.66 -22.48
CA ARG A 130 -9.76 13.87 -21.36
C ARG A 130 -9.39 14.74 -20.16
N ILE A 131 -10.04 14.44 -19.03
CA ILE A 131 -9.73 15.07 -17.75
C ILE A 131 -8.35 14.60 -17.26
N SER A 132 -7.54 15.54 -16.81
CA SER A 132 -6.30 15.22 -16.08
C SER A 132 -6.65 14.59 -14.74
N THR A 133 -6.22 13.37 -14.55
CA THR A 133 -6.49 12.59 -13.34
C THR A 133 -5.22 12.23 -12.59
N SER A 134 -5.37 11.90 -11.34
CA SER A 134 -4.32 11.30 -10.52
C SER A 134 -4.88 10.18 -9.66
N PRO A 135 -4.05 9.23 -9.23
CA PRO A 135 -4.46 8.24 -8.24
C PRO A 135 -5.12 8.90 -7.04
N ASN A 136 -6.25 8.36 -6.58
CA ASN A 136 -7.01 8.85 -5.42
C ASN A 136 -6.34 8.44 -4.09
N GLY A 137 -5.00 8.45 -4.05
CA GLY A 137 -4.21 8.06 -2.90
C GLY A 137 -4.34 6.58 -2.52
N ASN A 138 -3.49 6.15 -1.60
CA ASN A 138 -3.52 4.76 -1.13
C ASN A 138 -4.78 4.41 -0.33
N GLY A 139 -5.45 5.39 0.30
CA GLY A 139 -6.68 5.16 1.08
C GLY A 139 -7.86 4.63 0.26
N GLY A 140 -7.92 4.94 -1.04
CA GLY A 140 -8.99 4.51 -1.94
C GLY A 140 -8.93 3.04 -2.40
N TRP A 141 -7.93 2.28 -1.97
CA TRP A 141 -7.72 0.90 -2.42
C TRP A 141 -8.92 -0.01 -2.16
N PHE A 142 -9.55 0.11 -0.98
CA PHE A 142 -10.65 -0.79 -0.61
C PHE A 142 -11.90 -0.54 -1.44
N ILE A 143 -12.23 0.73 -1.70
CA ILE A 143 -13.35 1.10 -2.58
C ILE A 143 -13.12 0.55 -3.99
N SER A 144 -11.89 0.68 -4.52
CA SER A 144 -11.51 0.14 -5.82
C SER A 144 -11.61 -1.40 -5.85
N PHE A 145 -11.18 -2.06 -4.79
CA PHE A 145 -11.26 -3.51 -4.60
C PHE A 145 -12.71 -4.02 -4.59
N VAL A 146 -13.60 -3.30 -3.88
CA VAL A 146 -15.04 -3.60 -3.84
C VAL A 146 -15.68 -3.39 -5.21
N LYS A 147 -15.41 -2.25 -5.88
CA LYS A 147 -15.96 -1.95 -7.21
C LYS A 147 -15.50 -2.94 -8.28
N ALA A 148 -14.30 -3.47 -8.16
CA ALA A 148 -13.81 -4.54 -9.03
C ALA A 148 -14.48 -5.90 -8.78
N GLY A 149 -15.36 -6.03 -7.77
CA GLY A 149 -16.00 -7.29 -7.39
C GLY A 149 -15.09 -8.27 -6.65
N LEU A 150 -13.85 -7.89 -6.37
CA LEU A 150 -12.84 -8.76 -5.77
C LEU A 150 -13.05 -8.96 -4.27
N CYS A 151 -13.67 -8.02 -3.58
CA CYS A 151 -14.04 -8.18 -2.18
C CYS A 151 -15.03 -9.34 -2.00
N GLU A 152 -16.07 -9.41 -2.82
CA GLU A 152 -17.05 -10.52 -2.81
C GLU A 152 -16.40 -11.85 -3.23
N LYS A 153 -15.49 -11.83 -4.22
CA LYS A 153 -14.71 -13.01 -4.62
C LYS A 153 -13.87 -13.54 -3.45
N ALA A 154 -13.16 -12.66 -2.75
CA ALA A 154 -12.34 -13.00 -1.59
C ALA A 154 -13.16 -13.62 -0.46
N LYS A 155 -14.30 -13.00 -0.09
CA LYS A 155 -15.20 -13.49 0.94
C LYS A 155 -15.79 -14.86 0.59
N LYS A 156 -16.20 -15.07 -0.65
CA LYS A 156 -16.69 -16.38 -1.13
C LYS A 156 -15.61 -17.47 -1.07
N ALA A 157 -14.34 -17.08 -1.22
CA ALA A 157 -13.20 -17.99 -1.06
C ALA A 157 -12.80 -18.22 0.42
N GLY A 158 -13.47 -17.60 1.38
CA GLY A 158 -13.22 -17.76 2.81
C GLY A 158 -12.21 -16.74 3.38
N VAL A 159 -11.79 -15.74 2.61
CA VAL A 159 -10.83 -14.72 3.10
C VAL A 159 -11.49 -13.81 4.14
N GLU A 160 -10.90 -13.76 5.32
CA GLU A 160 -11.33 -12.92 6.45
C GLU A 160 -10.38 -11.73 6.67
N TYR A 161 -9.09 -11.91 6.35
CA TYR A 161 -8.03 -10.94 6.61
C TYR A 161 -7.29 -10.60 5.32
N ILE A 162 -6.98 -9.31 5.13
CA ILE A 162 -6.22 -8.83 3.98
C ILE A 162 -4.99 -8.05 4.43
N ASN A 163 -3.81 -8.50 4.01
CA ASN A 163 -2.55 -7.83 4.28
C ASN A 163 -2.18 -6.93 3.11
N ILE A 164 -2.11 -5.62 3.37
CA ILE A 164 -1.85 -4.60 2.37
C ILE A 164 -0.42 -4.11 2.49
N PHE A 165 0.24 -3.96 1.36
CA PHE A 165 1.63 -3.50 1.29
C PHE A 165 1.90 -2.75 -0.02
N ALA A 166 2.94 -1.91 -0.01
CA ALA A 166 3.31 -1.12 -1.18
C ALA A 166 4.50 -1.70 -1.92
N VAL A 167 4.55 -1.44 -3.23
CA VAL A 167 5.66 -1.81 -4.12
C VAL A 167 7.00 -1.15 -3.75
N ASP A 168 6.98 -0.13 -2.90
CA ASP A 168 8.16 0.66 -2.54
C ASP A 168 9.14 -0.05 -1.61
N ASN A 169 8.69 -1.01 -0.84
CA ASN A 169 9.52 -1.72 0.14
C ASN A 169 9.69 -3.19 -0.25
N VAL A 170 10.81 -3.50 -0.88
CA VAL A 170 11.14 -4.87 -1.34
C VAL A 170 11.56 -5.81 -0.22
N CYS A 171 11.89 -5.30 0.97
CA CYS A 171 12.37 -6.11 2.09
C CYS A 171 11.25 -6.57 3.02
N GLN A 172 10.00 -6.18 2.76
CA GLN A 172 8.89 -6.53 3.63
C GLN A 172 8.42 -7.97 3.43
N ARG A 173 7.95 -8.58 4.50
CA ARG A 173 7.32 -9.90 4.48
C ARG A 173 5.80 -9.73 4.54
N MET A 174 5.12 -10.15 3.47
CA MET A 174 3.67 -10.14 3.33
C MET A 174 3.07 -11.41 3.90
N ALA A 175 1.82 -11.33 4.35
CA ALA A 175 1.09 -12.46 4.95
C ALA A 175 1.92 -13.22 6.01
N ASP A 176 2.79 -12.50 6.73
CA ASP A 176 3.69 -13.07 7.73
C ASP A 176 2.89 -13.81 8.81
N PRO A 177 3.08 -15.14 9.00
CA PRO A 177 2.27 -15.91 9.94
C PRO A 177 2.30 -15.36 11.36
N CYS A 178 3.46 -14.89 11.85
CA CYS A 178 3.56 -14.31 13.19
C CYS A 178 2.72 -13.02 13.31
N PHE A 179 2.74 -12.16 12.31
CA PHE A 179 1.95 -10.92 12.28
C PHE A 179 0.46 -11.19 12.21
N VAL A 180 0.06 -12.14 11.36
CA VAL A 180 -1.34 -12.60 11.23
C VAL A 180 -1.83 -13.19 12.56
N GLY A 181 -1.07 -14.10 13.12
CA GLY A 181 -1.44 -14.78 14.37
C GLY A 181 -1.51 -13.84 15.58
N ALA A 182 -0.61 -12.85 15.66
CA ALA A 182 -0.65 -11.85 16.72
C ALA A 182 -1.93 -10.98 16.64
N MET A 183 -2.38 -10.63 15.45
CA MET A 183 -3.64 -9.91 15.25
C MET A 183 -4.84 -10.76 15.65
N ILE A 184 -4.88 -12.04 15.23
CA ILE A 184 -5.98 -12.96 15.52
C ILE A 184 -6.07 -13.27 17.03
N ASP A 185 -4.95 -13.64 17.65
CA ASP A 185 -4.89 -13.98 19.08
C ASP A 185 -5.27 -12.80 19.98
N GLY A 186 -4.88 -11.59 19.58
CA GLY A 186 -5.25 -10.36 20.29
C GLY A 186 -6.69 -9.89 20.04
N GLY A 187 -7.43 -10.52 19.13
CA GLY A 187 -8.79 -10.10 18.74
C GLY A 187 -8.83 -8.71 18.12
N TYR A 188 -7.71 -8.25 17.52
CA TYR A 188 -7.60 -6.93 16.92
C TYR A 188 -8.28 -6.89 15.55
N ARG A 189 -8.82 -5.71 15.20
CA ARG A 189 -9.51 -5.47 13.92
C ARG A 189 -8.58 -5.00 12.82
N SER A 190 -7.47 -4.41 13.21
CA SER A 190 -6.39 -3.98 12.33
C SER A 190 -5.05 -4.06 13.04
N ALA A 191 -3.99 -4.21 12.26
CA ALA A 191 -2.62 -4.20 12.74
C ALA A 191 -1.69 -3.53 11.71
N ALA A 192 -0.57 -2.98 12.18
CA ALA A 192 0.43 -2.34 11.34
C ALA A 192 1.83 -2.82 11.70
N LYS A 193 2.66 -3.06 10.69
CA LYS A 193 4.11 -3.19 10.90
C LYS A 193 4.73 -1.80 10.95
N VAL A 194 5.62 -1.60 11.91
CA VAL A 194 6.32 -0.34 12.12
C VAL A 194 7.82 -0.57 12.22
N VAL A 195 8.59 0.48 11.99
CA VAL A 195 10.03 0.51 12.21
C VAL A 195 10.38 1.63 13.19
N SER A 196 11.44 1.48 13.93
CA SER A 196 11.96 2.60 14.73
C SER A 196 12.62 3.61 13.79
N LYS A 197 12.24 4.88 13.92
CA LYS A 197 12.89 5.97 13.19
C LYS A 197 14.38 6.04 13.57
N ALA A 198 15.23 6.23 12.59
CA ALA A 198 16.65 6.43 12.79
C ALA A 198 16.97 7.85 13.29
N THR A 199 16.24 8.85 12.78
CA THR A 199 16.37 10.25 13.19
C THR A 199 14.99 10.93 13.31
N PRO A 200 14.88 12.02 14.09
CA PRO A 200 13.63 12.80 14.19
C PRO A 200 13.09 13.30 12.85
N GLU A 201 13.99 13.60 11.89
CA GLU A 201 13.68 14.20 10.58
C GLU A 201 13.21 13.18 9.55
N GLU A 202 13.26 11.88 9.85
CA GLU A 202 12.85 10.84 8.91
C GLU A 202 11.40 11.04 8.45
N LYS A 203 11.22 11.12 7.12
CA LYS A 203 9.94 11.45 6.46
C LYS A 203 9.03 10.21 6.37
N VAL A 204 8.47 9.84 7.50
CA VAL A 204 7.56 8.69 7.64
C VAL A 204 6.42 9.06 8.59
N GLY A 205 5.21 8.63 8.26
CA GLY A 205 4.06 8.75 9.18
C GLY A 205 4.35 7.99 10.47
N VAL A 206 3.93 8.52 11.61
CA VAL A 206 4.22 7.92 12.92
C VAL A 206 2.96 7.39 13.57
N LEU A 207 3.08 6.22 14.19
CA LEU A 207 2.02 5.64 15.02
C LEU A 207 1.97 6.37 16.36
N CYS A 208 0.80 6.81 16.74
CA CYS A 208 0.53 7.52 18.00
C CYS A 208 -0.81 7.10 18.62
N LEU A 209 -1.14 7.69 19.75
CA LEU A 209 -2.48 7.64 20.33
C LEU A 209 -3.10 9.04 20.22
N GLU A 210 -4.26 9.13 19.59
CA GLU A 210 -5.10 10.29 19.52
C GLU A 210 -6.37 10.00 20.31
N ASP A 211 -6.60 10.76 21.38
CA ASP A 211 -7.69 10.51 22.33
C ASP A 211 -7.74 9.05 22.85
N GLY A 212 -6.57 8.47 23.07
CA GLY A 212 -6.41 7.09 23.55
C GLY A 212 -6.65 6.01 22.50
N LYS A 213 -6.86 6.35 21.24
CA LYS A 213 -7.03 5.43 20.12
C LYS A 213 -5.80 5.42 19.22
N PRO A 214 -5.42 4.26 18.65
CA PRO A 214 -4.36 4.21 17.67
C PRO A 214 -4.66 5.12 16.47
N SER A 215 -3.72 5.98 16.12
CA SER A 215 -3.79 6.91 14.99
C SER A 215 -2.42 7.01 14.32
N ILE A 216 -2.39 7.56 13.12
CA ILE A 216 -1.18 7.84 12.36
C ILE A 216 -1.15 9.31 12.04
N VAL A 217 -0.07 9.99 12.42
CA VAL A 217 0.19 11.38 12.07
C VAL A 217 1.26 11.40 10.98
N GLU A 218 0.96 12.04 9.87
CA GLU A 218 1.89 12.15 8.77
C GLU A 218 3.08 13.07 9.12
N TYR A 219 4.24 12.81 8.56
CA TYR A 219 5.48 13.54 8.89
C TYR A 219 5.40 15.05 8.66
N TYR A 220 4.53 15.51 7.76
CA TYR A 220 4.29 16.94 7.47
C TYR A 220 3.27 17.57 8.42
N GLU A 221 2.53 16.78 9.19
CA GLU A 221 1.58 17.22 10.22
C GLU A 221 2.25 17.26 11.61
N LEU A 222 3.38 16.59 11.79
CA LEU A 222 4.16 16.64 13.04
C LEU A 222 4.69 18.05 13.27
N THR A 223 4.29 18.66 14.40
CA THR A 223 4.91 19.90 14.85
C THR A 223 6.40 19.68 15.19
N GLU A 224 7.18 20.75 15.26
CA GLU A 224 8.60 20.68 15.61
C GLU A 224 8.77 20.08 17.02
N ASP A 225 7.95 20.51 17.98
CA ASP A 225 7.96 19.99 19.34
C ASP A 225 7.67 18.48 19.36
N MET A 226 6.66 18.01 18.66
CA MET A 226 6.35 16.57 18.57
C MET A 226 7.50 15.77 17.93
N ARG A 227 8.14 16.33 16.91
CA ARG A 227 9.22 15.67 16.16
C ARG A 227 10.41 15.34 17.04
N TYR A 228 10.79 16.26 17.96
CA TYR A 228 11.95 16.12 18.82
C TYR A 228 11.61 15.71 20.25
N GLN A 229 10.33 15.51 20.58
CA GLN A 229 9.90 15.11 21.92
C GLN A 229 10.51 13.75 22.29
N THR A 230 11.09 13.70 23.49
CA THR A 230 11.65 12.47 24.04
C THR A 230 10.88 12.03 25.28
N LYS A 231 10.92 10.74 25.57
CA LYS A 231 10.47 10.13 26.81
C LYS A 231 11.52 10.28 27.91
N ALA A 232 11.17 9.86 29.12
CA ALA A 232 12.09 9.86 30.26
C ALA A 232 13.35 9.00 30.08
N ASP A 233 13.29 7.99 29.21
CA ASP A 233 14.41 7.12 28.83
C ASP A 233 15.29 7.68 27.71
N GLY A 234 14.98 8.90 27.21
CA GLY A 234 15.71 9.57 26.13
C GLY A 234 15.31 9.11 24.72
N GLU A 235 14.42 8.11 24.58
CA GLU A 235 13.93 7.71 23.26
C GLU A 235 12.91 8.71 22.71
N LEU A 236 12.81 8.82 21.37
CA LEU A 236 11.78 9.63 20.73
C LEU A 236 10.38 9.17 21.16
N ALA A 237 9.51 10.10 21.53
CA ALA A 237 8.13 9.81 21.89
C ALA A 237 7.36 9.24 20.67
N TYR A 238 7.58 9.81 19.49
CA TYR A 238 7.00 9.41 18.20
C TYR A 238 8.02 8.64 17.36
N LYS A 239 8.54 7.52 17.88
CA LYS A 239 9.61 6.76 17.23
C LYS A 239 9.14 5.73 16.20
N TYR A 240 7.89 5.29 16.26
CA TYR A 240 7.41 4.20 15.42
C TYR A 240 6.87 4.71 14.09
N GLY A 241 7.68 4.60 13.05
CA GLY A 241 7.30 4.91 11.67
C GLY A 241 6.51 3.78 11.03
N VAL A 242 5.42 4.11 10.33
CA VAL A 242 4.63 3.15 9.58
C VAL A 242 5.24 2.91 8.20
N ILE A 243 5.26 1.66 7.75
CA ILE A 243 5.91 1.25 6.49
C ILE A 243 4.93 0.79 5.42
N LEU A 244 3.66 1.17 5.53
CA LEU A 244 2.59 0.75 4.65
C LEU A 244 2.53 -0.79 4.51
N ASN A 245 2.49 -1.45 5.67
CA ASN A 245 2.22 -2.88 5.78
C ASN A 245 1.16 -3.04 6.87
N TYR A 246 -0.08 -3.15 6.44
CA TYR A 246 -1.25 -3.22 7.31
C TYR A 246 -1.97 -4.55 7.13
N LEU A 247 -2.58 -5.04 8.19
CA LEU A 247 -3.48 -6.18 8.18
C LEU A 247 -4.85 -5.73 8.68
N PHE A 248 -5.90 -6.02 7.92
CA PHE A 248 -7.26 -5.65 8.24
C PHE A 248 -8.19 -6.85 8.19
N ASN A 249 -9.20 -6.85 9.06
CA ASN A 249 -10.37 -7.70 8.91
C ASN A 249 -11.30 -7.09 7.84
N ILE A 250 -11.73 -7.90 6.86
CA ILE A 250 -12.51 -7.43 5.71
C ILE A 250 -13.89 -6.94 6.13
N GLU A 251 -14.57 -7.65 7.06
CA GLU A 251 -15.89 -7.23 7.52
C GLU A 251 -15.87 -5.86 8.20
N ASP A 252 -14.80 -5.56 8.93
CA ASP A 252 -14.67 -4.27 9.59
C ASP A 252 -14.35 -3.15 8.61
N LEU A 253 -13.62 -3.43 7.54
CA LEU A 253 -13.45 -2.49 6.43
C LEU A 253 -14.80 -2.18 5.77
N GLU A 254 -15.63 -3.19 5.49
CA GLU A 254 -16.96 -2.98 4.91
C GLU A 254 -17.89 -2.15 5.82
N LYS A 255 -17.88 -2.41 7.13
CA LYS A 255 -18.66 -1.62 8.11
C LYS A 255 -18.26 -0.15 8.12
N ASN A 256 -16.97 0.11 7.90
CA ASN A 256 -16.39 1.46 7.92
C ASN A 256 -16.39 2.16 6.53
N MET A 257 -16.75 1.48 5.45
CA MET A 257 -16.83 2.08 4.10
C MET A 257 -17.73 3.32 4.01
N LYS A 258 -18.74 3.42 4.87
CA LYS A 258 -19.66 4.57 4.92
C LYS A 258 -19.04 5.80 5.58
N ASN A 259 -17.94 5.64 6.28
CA ASN A 259 -17.21 6.72 6.89
C ASN A 259 -16.35 7.37 5.80
N ASN A 260 -16.61 8.65 5.52
CA ASN A 260 -15.76 9.39 4.58
C ASN A 260 -14.35 9.50 5.17
N LEU A 261 -13.36 9.04 4.42
CA LEU A 261 -11.97 9.34 4.75
C LEU A 261 -11.73 10.84 4.61
N SER A 262 -10.91 11.40 5.47
CA SER A 262 -10.46 12.77 5.33
C SER A 262 -9.71 12.94 4.00
N VAL A 263 -10.09 13.98 3.26
CA VAL A 263 -9.43 14.28 1.97
C VAL A 263 -8.12 15.02 2.26
N HIS A 264 -7.01 14.40 1.90
CA HIS A 264 -5.71 15.06 1.93
C HIS A 264 -5.42 15.71 0.58
N ILE A 265 -5.37 17.04 0.58
CA ILE A 265 -5.13 17.84 -0.62
C ILE A 265 -3.63 18.15 -0.70
N VAL A 266 -2.99 17.79 -1.81
CA VAL A 266 -1.56 18.04 -2.03
C VAL A 266 -1.37 18.95 -3.23
N LYS A 267 -0.60 20.04 -3.04
CA LYS A 267 -0.17 20.90 -4.14
C LYS A 267 0.83 20.20 -5.02
N LYS A 268 0.66 20.25 -6.33
CA LYS A 268 1.52 19.58 -7.32
C LYS A 268 1.68 20.41 -8.59
N LYS A 269 2.75 20.07 -9.33
CA LYS A 269 2.92 20.45 -10.73
C LYS A 269 2.07 19.51 -11.59
N ILE A 270 1.02 20.02 -12.23
CA ILE A 270 0.08 19.23 -13.00
C ILE A 270 0.19 19.67 -14.46
N ALA A 271 0.71 18.76 -15.30
CA ALA A 271 0.70 18.96 -16.75
C ALA A 271 -0.76 18.95 -17.25
N HIS A 272 -1.10 19.85 -18.13
CA HIS A 272 -2.45 20.02 -18.67
C HIS A 272 -2.40 20.63 -20.07
N ILE A 273 -3.53 20.75 -20.73
CA ILE A 273 -3.67 21.58 -21.93
C ILE A 273 -4.29 22.94 -21.56
N ASP A 274 -3.87 24.00 -22.27
CA ASP A 274 -4.47 25.33 -22.16
C ASP A 274 -5.80 25.43 -22.95
N GLU A 275 -6.45 26.59 -22.91
CA GLU A 275 -7.70 26.86 -23.63
C GLU A 275 -7.57 26.72 -25.16
N ASN A 276 -6.35 26.78 -25.69
CA ASN A 276 -6.06 26.62 -27.12
C ASN A 276 -5.71 25.15 -27.46
N GLY A 277 -5.63 24.27 -26.46
CA GLY A 277 -5.25 22.87 -26.64
C GLY A 277 -3.74 22.62 -26.67
N ASN A 278 -2.91 23.59 -26.25
CA ASN A 278 -1.47 23.42 -26.19
C ASN A 278 -1.05 22.76 -24.87
N ALA A 279 -0.08 21.85 -24.93
CA ALA A 279 0.46 21.22 -23.74
C ALA A 279 1.25 22.20 -22.85
N VAL A 280 0.87 22.28 -21.59
CA VAL A 280 1.52 23.10 -20.54
C VAL A 280 2.21 22.19 -19.55
N LYS A 281 3.51 22.39 -19.35
CA LYS A 281 4.30 21.75 -18.29
C LYS A 281 4.73 22.81 -17.28
N PRO A 282 4.05 22.92 -16.12
CA PRO A 282 4.32 24.00 -15.17
C PRO A 282 5.69 23.80 -14.48
N GLU A 283 6.41 24.89 -14.27
CA GLU A 283 7.67 24.89 -13.54
C GLU A 283 7.47 24.90 -12.02
N THR A 284 6.32 25.41 -11.58
CA THR A 284 5.94 25.47 -10.16
C THR A 284 4.63 24.72 -9.92
N GLU A 285 4.25 24.54 -8.67
CA GLU A 285 2.95 24.00 -8.30
C GLU A 285 1.84 24.90 -8.86
N ASN A 286 0.86 24.30 -9.52
CA ASN A 286 -0.23 25.00 -10.20
C ASN A 286 -1.62 24.47 -9.85
N GLY A 287 -1.71 23.43 -9.02
CA GLY A 287 -2.99 22.86 -8.69
C GLY A 287 -2.93 21.81 -7.60
N PHE A 288 -4.09 21.21 -7.34
CA PHE A 288 -4.34 20.21 -6.32
C PHE A 288 -4.51 18.81 -6.92
N LYS A 289 -3.97 17.82 -6.20
CA LYS A 289 -4.33 16.40 -6.30
C LYS A 289 -4.96 15.97 -4.99
N PHE A 290 -5.93 15.09 -5.08
CA PHE A 290 -6.66 14.54 -3.96
C PHE A 290 -6.12 13.15 -3.61
#